data_ccac81c4abbce2118416a3442e48fbde
#
_entry.id   ccac81c4abbce2118416a3442e48fbde
#
_cell.length_a   1.000
_cell.length_b   1.000
_cell.length_c   1.000
_cell.angle_alpha   90.00
_cell.angle_beta   90.00
_cell.angle_gamma   90.00
#
_symmetry.space_group_name_H-M   'P 1'
#
loop_
_entity.id
_entity.type
_entity.pdbx_description
1 polymer ?
#
loop_
_entity_poly.entity_id
_entity_poly.type
_entity_poly.pdbx_seq_one_letter_code
_entity_poly.pdbx_strand_id
1 'polypeptide(L)'
;MRMAPRDETPEMEKSPRSLVSSPPISDARQPHSGQSDIFFAAVKTTRMPMIVTDPRQPDNPIVFCNEAFSFMTGYSEDEILGTNCRFLQGPETDRDVVAQVRAAIARREEIAVELLNYRKNGSTFWNALFVSPVYDDAGELVYFFSSQLDISRRREAEDALHEAQKMEAVGKLTGGIAHDFNNLLQVILGYADILEARVDQGDRSGRRAVEAIAAAAARGATLTQQLLAFARKQELRDRLLNFNQLIEDFRPIINRTAGEGLAVRQKLEENLWNCRIDPVQAEMALINIVTNAREAIARNQGHGEIMLSTRNMIQSADQPEGPANLEPGEYVMVRIGDNGPGIDPAIADKVFDPFFTTKEMGKGAGLGLAMVYGFMRQSGGLASVEAGEEGGAVLSLYFPRAAGVTERRPSPTQPARSGGVERVLMVEDQEDVGDLGKSMLEDLGYDVVLTRSAREALDHLAEDSDFSLLFTDILMPGGMNGVALAQAVRRDYPRLSVLLTTGFADEAIDEGARSYELIRKPYRRAELNERIRAVLDRPGART
;
A
#
# COMPACT_ATOMS: atom_id res chain seq x y z
N MET A 1 30.16 -18.05 -51.48
CA MET A 1 29.54 -17.07 -52.42
C MET A 1 28.37 -16.43 -51.69
N ARG A 2 28.43 -15.10 -51.55
CA ARG A 2 27.49 -14.11 -51.02
C ARG A 2 27.19 -14.10 -49.50
N MET A 3 27.76 -13.06 -48.96
CA MET A 3 27.54 -12.37 -47.68
C MET A 3 26.08 -11.98 -47.42
N ALA A 4 25.68 -12.10 -46.17
CA ALA A 4 24.55 -11.35 -45.61
C ALA A 4 25.07 -10.23 -44.72
N PRO A 5 24.39 -9.09 -44.62
CA PRO A 5 24.91 -7.90 -43.97
C PRO A 5 24.72 -7.91 -42.45
N ARG A 6 25.66 -7.27 -41.79
CA ARG A 6 25.67 -6.96 -40.35
C ARG A 6 24.62 -5.93 -40.04
N ASP A 7 23.76 -6.20 -39.06
CA ASP A 7 22.93 -5.21 -38.37
C ASP A 7 23.81 -4.45 -37.36
N GLU A 8 24.04 -3.19 -37.66
CA GLU A 8 24.64 -2.23 -36.73
C GLU A 8 23.52 -1.61 -35.88
N THR A 9 23.52 -1.92 -34.59
CA THR A 9 22.78 -1.16 -33.60
C THR A 9 23.45 0.19 -33.36
N PRO A 10 22.77 1.33 -33.46
CA PRO A 10 23.37 2.61 -33.12
C PRO A 10 23.46 2.78 -31.60
N GLU A 11 24.68 2.91 -31.11
CA GLU A 11 24.99 3.44 -29.78
C GLU A 11 24.36 4.83 -29.64
N MET A 12 23.42 4.97 -28.68
CA MET A 12 22.90 6.28 -28.28
C MET A 12 23.95 6.98 -27.41
N GLU A 13 24.75 7.81 -28.05
CA GLU A 13 25.65 8.78 -27.46
C GLU A 13 24.84 9.80 -26.64
N LYS A 14 24.97 9.74 -25.34
CA LYS A 14 24.40 10.74 -24.42
C LYS A 14 25.28 11.98 -24.46
N SER A 15 25.00 12.88 -25.39
CA SER A 15 25.49 14.26 -25.31
C SER A 15 24.72 15.04 -24.24
N PRO A 16 25.40 15.76 -23.35
CA PRO A 16 24.74 16.70 -22.45
C PRO A 16 24.11 17.81 -23.28
N ARG A 17 22.81 18.01 -23.13
CA ARG A 17 22.11 19.16 -23.73
C ARG A 17 22.74 20.43 -23.21
N SER A 18 23.55 21.09 -24.04
CA SER A 18 23.99 22.47 -23.84
C SER A 18 22.74 23.35 -23.76
N LEU A 19 22.61 24.05 -22.66
CA LEU A 19 21.70 25.16 -22.50
C LEU A 19 21.90 26.14 -23.64
N VAL A 20 20.82 26.47 -24.32
CA VAL A 20 20.73 27.40 -25.42
C VAL A 20 21.45 28.70 -25.04
N SER A 21 22.56 29.00 -25.69
CA SER A 21 23.19 30.31 -25.60
C SER A 21 22.26 31.33 -26.22
N SER A 22 21.77 32.26 -25.41
CA SER A 22 21.05 33.43 -25.91
C SER A 22 21.95 34.24 -26.83
N PRO A 23 21.44 34.75 -27.96
CA PRO A 23 22.23 35.59 -28.84
C PRO A 23 22.60 36.91 -28.15
N PRO A 24 23.76 37.51 -28.46
CA PRO A 24 24.14 38.79 -27.87
C PRO A 24 23.18 39.88 -28.33
N ILE A 25 22.62 40.60 -27.37
CA ILE A 25 21.79 41.78 -27.65
C ILE A 25 22.74 42.89 -28.07
N SER A 26 22.94 43.05 -29.37
CA SER A 26 23.57 44.20 -29.97
C SER A 26 22.47 45.16 -30.50
N ASP A 27 22.51 46.35 -29.99
CA ASP A 27 21.91 47.62 -30.33
C ASP A 27 21.09 48.22 -29.16
N ALA A 28 21.84 48.84 -28.26
CA ALA A 28 21.27 49.75 -27.25
C ALA A 28 20.90 51.09 -27.93
N ARG A 29 19.67 51.18 -28.44
CA ARG A 29 19.02 52.48 -28.59
C ARG A 29 18.74 53.02 -27.17
N GLN A 30 19.08 54.31 -26.92
CA GLN A 30 18.78 54.97 -25.66
C GLN A 30 17.33 54.74 -25.26
N PRO A 31 17.02 54.21 -24.06
CA PRO A 31 15.66 54.01 -23.64
C PRO A 31 14.97 55.35 -23.44
N HIS A 32 13.88 55.54 -24.20
CA HIS A 32 12.93 56.64 -23.90
C HIS A 32 12.37 56.39 -22.50
N SER A 33 12.17 57.44 -21.69
CA SER A 33 11.72 57.36 -20.29
C SER A 33 10.52 56.43 -20.06
N GLY A 34 9.65 56.27 -21.03
CA GLY A 34 8.50 55.35 -20.98
C GLY A 34 8.82 53.83 -21.08
N GLN A 35 9.99 53.44 -21.61
CA GLN A 35 10.36 52.01 -21.71
C GLN A 35 10.93 51.49 -20.36
N SER A 36 11.65 52.36 -19.63
CA SER A 36 12.11 52.01 -18.30
C SER A 36 10.96 51.84 -17.31
N ASP A 37 9.93 52.68 -17.40
CA ASP A 37 8.75 52.60 -16.52
C ASP A 37 7.94 51.32 -16.77
N ILE A 38 7.81 50.90 -18.04
CA ILE A 38 7.11 49.66 -18.41
C ILE A 38 7.90 48.44 -17.93
N PHE A 39 9.22 48.44 -18.05
CA PHE A 39 10.07 47.35 -17.58
C PHE A 39 9.99 47.18 -16.06
N PHE A 40 10.10 48.28 -15.30
CA PHE A 40 9.94 48.25 -13.85
C PHE A 40 8.56 47.79 -13.41
N ALA A 41 7.52 48.27 -14.08
CA ALA A 41 6.17 47.80 -13.80
C ALA A 41 5.98 46.29 -14.09
N ALA A 42 6.57 45.79 -15.18
CA ALA A 42 6.51 44.36 -15.54
C ALA A 42 7.24 43.49 -14.52
N VAL A 43 8.44 43.88 -14.07
CA VAL A 43 9.20 43.16 -13.04
C VAL A 43 8.48 43.17 -11.68
N LYS A 44 7.87 44.32 -11.32
CA LYS A 44 7.13 44.49 -10.06
C LYS A 44 5.86 43.64 -10.03
N THR A 45 5.18 43.49 -11.16
CA THR A 45 3.89 42.76 -11.27
C THR A 45 4.03 41.29 -11.66
N THR A 46 5.23 40.82 -12.01
CA THR A 46 5.46 39.41 -12.32
C THR A 46 5.18 38.52 -11.10
N ARG A 47 4.63 37.34 -11.34
CA ARG A 47 4.43 36.32 -10.30
C ARG A 47 5.68 35.55 -9.90
N MET A 48 6.79 35.76 -10.62
CA MET A 48 8.08 35.14 -10.30
C MET A 48 8.77 35.97 -9.23
N PRO A 49 9.12 35.38 -8.06
CA PRO A 49 9.87 36.06 -7.01
C PRO A 49 11.24 36.55 -7.53
N MET A 50 11.50 37.85 -7.42
CA MET A 50 12.70 38.50 -7.95
C MET A 50 13.26 39.48 -6.97
N ILE A 51 14.60 39.56 -6.94
CA ILE A 51 15.36 40.58 -6.18
C ILE A 51 16.54 41.09 -7.00
N VAL A 52 17.02 42.26 -6.64
CA VAL A 52 18.26 42.83 -7.13
C VAL A 52 19.13 43.19 -5.94
N THR A 53 20.43 42.84 -5.99
CA THR A 53 21.40 43.18 -4.95
C THR A 53 22.51 44.03 -5.50
N ASP A 54 23.09 44.93 -4.68
CA ASP A 54 24.15 45.85 -5.07
C ASP A 54 25.51 45.42 -4.48
N PRO A 55 26.38 44.75 -5.26
CA PRO A 55 27.69 44.28 -4.79
C PRO A 55 28.69 45.41 -4.50
N ARG A 56 28.39 46.65 -4.87
CA ARG A 56 29.24 47.84 -4.56
C ARG A 56 29.04 48.33 -3.12
N GLN A 57 27.92 47.92 -2.51
CA GLN A 57 27.66 48.22 -1.09
C GLN A 57 28.18 47.09 -0.18
N PRO A 58 28.51 47.42 1.07
CA PRO A 58 28.93 46.42 2.04
C PRO A 58 27.87 45.32 2.18
N ASP A 59 28.30 44.05 2.14
CA ASP A 59 27.49 42.86 2.33
C ASP A 59 26.49 42.54 1.18
N ASN A 60 26.61 43.18 0.01
CA ASN A 60 25.77 42.95 -1.17
C ASN A 60 24.26 42.94 -0.82
N PRO A 61 23.72 44.08 -0.31
CA PRO A 61 22.35 44.15 0.16
C PRO A 61 21.33 44.07 -0.98
N ILE A 62 20.11 43.64 -0.67
CA ILE A 62 18.96 43.70 -1.55
C ILE A 62 18.54 45.17 -1.68
N VAL A 63 18.52 45.69 -2.91
CA VAL A 63 18.09 47.06 -3.24
C VAL A 63 16.73 47.11 -3.91
N PHE A 64 16.23 45.98 -4.34
CA PHE A 64 14.89 45.82 -4.92
C PHE A 64 14.37 44.41 -4.65
N CYS A 65 13.09 44.31 -4.32
CA CYS A 65 12.34 43.06 -4.35
C CYS A 65 10.93 43.29 -4.94
N ASN A 66 10.35 42.27 -5.57
CA ASN A 66 8.98 42.39 -6.01
C ASN A 66 8.00 41.76 -5.00
N GLU A 67 6.70 42.00 -5.19
CA GLU A 67 5.63 41.51 -4.30
C GLU A 67 5.60 39.99 -4.21
N ALA A 68 5.92 39.28 -5.29
CA ALA A 68 5.98 37.84 -5.32
C ALA A 68 7.06 37.28 -4.37
N PHE A 69 8.19 37.94 -4.23
CA PHE A 69 9.24 37.57 -3.30
C PHE A 69 8.81 37.75 -1.83
N SER A 70 8.17 38.86 -1.52
CA SER A 70 7.61 39.12 -0.18
C SER A 70 6.53 38.09 0.17
N PHE A 71 5.66 37.77 -0.78
CA PHE A 71 4.62 36.75 -0.61
C PHE A 71 5.21 35.36 -0.36
N MET A 72 6.21 34.95 -1.16
CA MET A 72 6.86 33.64 -1.04
C MET A 72 7.58 33.48 0.31
N THR A 73 8.28 34.53 0.78
CA THR A 73 9.12 34.45 1.96
C THR A 73 8.40 34.82 3.26
N GLY A 74 7.30 35.59 3.17
CA GLY A 74 6.53 36.10 4.30
C GLY A 74 7.11 37.31 4.98
N TYR A 75 8.20 37.89 4.45
CA TYR A 75 8.80 39.15 4.94
C TYR A 75 8.23 40.33 4.16
N SER A 76 8.06 41.49 4.83
CA SER A 76 7.67 42.71 4.17
C SER A 76 8.83 43.34 3.38
N GLU A 77 8.53 44.19 2.40
CA GLU A 77 9.55 44.89 1.62
C GLU A 77 10.54 45.68 2.52
N ASP A 78 10.05 46.34 3.55
CA ASP A 78 10.88 47.09 4.50
C ASP A 78 11.85 46.22 5.30
N GLU A 79 11.48 44.95 5.57
CA GLU A 79 12.35 43.99 6.25
C GLU A 79 13.38 43.35 5.31
N ILE A 80 13.12 43.34 4.01
CA ILE A 80 13.96 42.73 2.98
C ILE A 80 15.02 43.72 2.49
N LEU A 81 14.62 44.95 2.21
CA LEU A 81 15.53 45.98 1.67
C LEU A 81 16.69 46.29 2.62
N GLY A 82 17.88 46.38 2.07
CA GLY A 82 19.10 46.63 2.84
C GLY A 82 19.69 45.40 3.52
N THR A 83 19.02 44.23 3.45
CA THR A 83 19.55 42.99 4.01
C THR A 83 20.21 42.11 2.93
N ASN A 84 20.98 41.11 3.36
CA ASN A 84 21.53 40.12 2.44
C ASN A 84 20.64 38.85 2.44
N CYS A 85 20.44 38.21 1.27
CA CYS A 85 19.58 37.03 1.09
C CYS A 85 19.84 35.87 2.05
N ARG A 86 20.97 35.85 2.77
CA ARG A 86 21.28 34.79 3.74
C ARG A 86 20.30 34.75 4.92
N PHE A 87 19.43 35.74 5.09
CA PHE A 87 18.38 35.71 6.11
C PHE A 87 17.37 34.57 5.90
N LEU A 88 17.29 34.02 4.67
CA LEU A 88 16.49 32.84 4.36
C LEU A 88 17.18 31.50 4.72
N GLN A 89 18.44 31.53 5.15
CA GLN A 89 19.18 30.32 5.51
C GLN A 89 18.91 29.93 6.97
N GLY A 90 18.97 28.60 7.23
CA GLY A 90 18.75 28.06 8.56
C GLY A 90 19.59 26.80 8.83
N PRO A 91 19.29 26.07 9.93
CA PRO A 91 20.10 24.94 10.37
C PRO A 91 20.28 23.83 9.33
N GLU A 92 19.24 23.55 8.53
CA GLU A 92 19.24 22.46 7.52
C GLU A 92 19.65 22.96 6.12
N THR A 93 19.95 24.24 5.95
CA THR A 93 20.45 24.76 4.67
C THR A 93 21.83 24.17 4.35
N ASP A 94 21.99 23.57 3.19
CA ASP A 94 23.24 22.95 2.75
C ASP A 94 24.36 23.99 2.62
N ARG A 95 25.41 23.83 3.44
CA ARG A 95 26.56 24.73 3.52
C ARG A 95 27.44 24.69 2.27
N ASP A 96 27.48 23.55 1.57
CA ASP A 96 28.28 23.40 0.35
C ASP A 96 27.61 24.14 -0.81
N VAL A 97 26.30 24.07 -0.92
CA VAL A 97 25.52 24.85 -1.90
C VAL A 97 25.66 26.35 -1.63
N VAL A 98 25.58 26.78 -0.37
CA VAL A 98 25.81 28.17 0.01
C VAL A 98 27.23 28.64 -0.37
N ALA A 99 28.24 27.78 -0.19
CA ALA A 99 29.62 28.08 -0.59
C ALA A 99 29.76 28.22 -2.12
N GLN A 100 29.06 27.41 -2.91
CA GLN A 100 29.01 27.51 -4.38
C GLN A 100 28.41 28.87 -4.81
N VAL A 101 27.26 29.26 -4.23
CA VAL A 101 26.65 30.57 -4.53
C VAL A 101 27.62 31.73 -4.20
N ARG A 102 28.28 31.70 -3.03
CA ARG A 102 29.27 32.71 -2.64
C ARG A 102 30.43 32.76 -3.63
N ALA A 103 30.94 31.62 -4.04
CA ALA A 103 32.04 31.55 -5.00
C ALA A 103 31.65 32.09 -6.38
N ALA A 104 30.46 31.80 -6.88
CA ALA A 104 29.96 32.33 -8.16
C ALA A 104 29.80 33.86 -8.12
N ILE A 105 29.20 34.40 -7.05
CA ILE A 105 29.08 35.85 -6.84
C ILE A 105 30.47 36.50 -6.84
N ALA A 106 31.46 35.92 -6.13
CA ALA A 106 32.81 36.43 -6.08
C ALA A 106 33.54 36.42 -7.43
N ARG A 107 33.24 35.40 -8.29
CA ARG A 107 33.76 35.30 -9.65
C ARG A 107 32.96 36.07 -10.69
N ARG A 108 31.86 36.70 -10.27
CA ARG A 108 30.92 37.43 -11.16
C ARG A 108 30.31 36.52 -12.24
N GLU A 109 30.03 35.28 -11.87
CA GLU A 109 29.46 34.24 -12.74
C GLU A 109 27.99 34.04 -12.39
N GLU A 110 27.22 33.58 -13.40
CA GLU A 110 25.84 33.11 -13.17
C GLU A 110 25.83 31.76 -12.46
N ILE A 111 24.82 31.54 -11.66
CA ILE A 111 24.65 30.26 -10.98
C ILE A 111 23.16 29.89 -10.86
N ALA A 112 22.86 28.59 -10.99
CA ALA A 112 21.57 28.00 -10.74
C ALA A 112 21.74 26.84 -9.75
N VAL A 113 21.06 26.92 -8.61
CA VAL A 113 21.11 25.91 -7.54
C VAL A 113 19.76 25.73 -6.89
N GLU A 114 19.58 24.59 -6.26
CA GLU A 114 18.43 24.34 -5.38
C GLU A 114 18.93 24.22 -3.94
N LEU A 115 18.29 24.94 -3.01
CA LEU A 115 18.65 24.91 -1.60
C LEU A 115 17.43 25.06 -0.69
N LEU A 116 17.53 24.51 0.53
CA LEU A 116 16.49 24.65 1.53
C LEU A 116 16.59 26.03 2.19
N ASN A 117 15.48 26.76 2.16
CA ASN A 117 15.32 28.05 2.80
C ASN A 117 14.21 28.06 3.85
N TYR A 118 14.15 29.10 4.67
CA TYR A 118 13.20 29.31 5.75
C TYR A 118 12.39 30.58 5.51
N ARG A 119 11.06 30.48 5.69
CA ARG A 119 10.18 31.65 5.69
C ARG A 119 10.18 32.33 7.06
N LYS A 120 9.60 33.51 7.12
CA LYS A 120 9.46 34.27 8.37
C LYS A 120 8.74 33.51 9.50
N ASN A 121 7.76 32.66 9.16
CA ASN A 121 7.03 31.84 10.12
C ASN A 121 7.80 30.58 10.58
N GLY A 122 9.04 30.37 10.12
CA GLY A 122 9.87 29.23 10.45
C GLY A 122 9.63 27.99 9.56
N SER A 123 8.64 28.00 8.67
CA SER A 123 8.44 26.89 7.72
C SER A 123 9.56 26.87 6.67
N THR A 124 9.93 25.67 6.23
CA THR A 124 10.93 25.46 5.19
C THR A 124 10.30 25.46 3.80
N PHE A 125 11.13 25.74 2.78
CA PHE A 125 10.78 25.55 1.37
C PHE A 125 12.03 25.30 0.54
N TRP A 126 11.89 24.48 -0.49
CA TRP A 126 12.93 24.27 -1.49
C TRP A 126 12.93 25.41 -2.50
N ASN A 127 14.03 26.14 -2.55
CA ASN A 127 14.21 27.31 -3.40
C ASN A 127 15.12 26.97 -4.59
N ALA A 128 14.57 27.01 -5.81
CA ALA A 128 15.39 27.05 -7.03
C ALA A 128 15.85 28.51 -7.22
N LEU A 129 17.12 28.75 -6.95
CA LEU A 129 17.78 30.04 -6.97
C LEU A 129 18.58 30.21 -8.26
N PHE A 130 18.30 31.28 -9.00
CA PHE A 130 19.08 31.71 -10.16
C PHE A 130 19.65 33.09 -9.87
N VAL A 131 20.97 33.25 -10.02
CA VAL A 131 21.67 34.53 -9.83
C VAL A 131 22.48 34.84 -11.07
N SER A 132 22.34 36.07 -11.60
CA SER A 132 23.08 36.54 -12.76
C SER A 132 23.67 37.94 -12.51
N PRO A 133 24.91 38.18 -12.89
CA PRO A 133 25.51 39.50 -12.83
C PRO A 133 24.91 40.43 -13.89
N VAL A 134 24.73 41.69 -13.52
CA VAL A 134 24.24 42.76 -14.41
C VAL A 134 25.34 43.82 -14.54
N TYR A 135 25.70 44.10 -15.79
CA TYR A 135 26.76 45.05 -16.14
C TYR A 135 26.18 46.32 -16.76
N ASP A 136 26.87 47.43 -16.61
CA ASP A 136 26.57 48.67 -17.32
C ASP A 136 27.14 48.70 -18.75
N ASP A 137 26.92 49.78 -19.49
CA ASP A 137 27.42 49.94 -20.86
C ASP A 137 28.97 50.02 -20.92
N ALA A 138 29.64 50.27 -19.84
CA ALA A 138 31.11 50.28 -19.72
C ALA A 138 31.67 48.87 -19.37
N GLY A 139 30.78 47.89 -19.14
CA GLY A 139 31.17 46.52 -18.76
C GLY A 139 31.50 46.37 -17.28
N GLU A 140 31.17 47.37 -16.44
CA GLU A 140 31.35 47.27 -14.99
C GLU A 140 30.15 46.61 -14.32
N LEU A 141 30.41 45.73 -13.34
CA LEU A 141 29.36 45.06 -12.57
C LEU A 141 28.62 46.07 -11.69
N VAL A 142 27.31 46.24 -11.91
CA VAL A 142 26.48 47.16 -11.15
C VAL A 142 25.53 46.46 -10.19
N TYR A 143 24.99 45.32 -10.54
CA TYR A 143 24.04 44.58 -9.72
C TYR A 143 24.16 43.06 -9.92
N PHE A 144 23.56 42.29 -9.00
CA PHE A 144 23.14 40.93 -9.28
C PHE A 144 21.62 40.88 -9.34
N PHE A 145 21.09 40.29 -10.39
CA PHE A 145 19.70 39.94 -10.52
C PHE A 145 19.50 38.49 -10.03
N SER A 146 18.46 38.26 -9.24
CA SER A 146 18.13 36.91 -8.81
C SER A 146 16.64 36.63 -8.99
N SER A 147 16.31 35.50 -9.60
CA SER A 147 14.97 34.93 -9.59
C SER A 147 14.93 33.67 -8.74
N GLN A 148 13.81 33.47 -8.09
CA GLN A 148 13.62 32.36 -7.14
C GLN A 148 12.29 31.67 -7.41
N LEU A 149 12.24 30.37 -7.14
CA LEU A 149 11.03 29.59 -7.32
C LEU A 149 10.90 28.58 -6.19
N ASP A 150 9.75 28.58 -5.52
CA ASP A 150 9.40 27.53 -4.57
C ASP A 150 9.04 26.26 -5.33
N ILE A 151 9.91 25.25 -5.24
CA ILE A 151 9.76 23.95 -5.90
C ILE A 151 9.35 22.84 -4.92
N SER A 152 8.92 23.19 -3.69
CA SER A 152 8.57 22.21 -2.65
C SER A 152 7.49 21.26 -3.12
N ARG A 153 6.38 21.78 -3.67
CA ARG A 153 5.29 20.94 -4.21
C ARG A 153 5.72 20.03 -5.36
N ARG A 154 6.63 20.51 -6.20
CA ARG A 154 7.16 19.72 -7.30
C ARG A 154 7.99 18.54 -6.77
N ARG A 155 8.90 18.80 -5.82
CA ARG A 155 9.70 17.75 -5.17
C ARG A 155 8.84 16.73 -4.43
N GLU A 156 7.88 17.20 -3.64
CA GLU A 156 6.91 16.32 -2.96
C GLU A 156 6.17 15.39 -3.94
N ALA A 157 5.77 15.93 -5.09
CA ALA A 157 5.09 15.14 -6.13
C ALA A 157 6.05 14.15 -6.83
N GLU A 158 7.29 14.55 -7.10
CA GLU A 158 8.33 13.70 -7.70
C GLU A 158 8.73 12.56 -6.74
N ASP A 159 8.89 12.86 -5.46
CA ASP A 159 9.20 11.88 -4.41
C ASP A 159 8.04 10.88 -4.23
N ALA A 160 6.80 11.38 -4.17
CA ALA A 160 5.61 10.55 -4.08
C ALA A 160 5.44 9.64 -5.32
N LEU A 161 5.76 10.15 -6.52
CA LEU A 161 5.73 9.34 -7.74
C LEU A 161 6.82 8.26 -7.72
N HIS A 162 8.02 8.61 -7.30
CA HIS A 162 9.14 7.66 -7.21
C HIS A 162 8.84 6.54 -6.21
N GLU A 163 8.28 6.89 -5.05
CA GLU A 163 7.85 5.93 -4.03
C GLU A 163 6.72 5.02 -4.56
N ALA A 164 5.73 5.60 -5.27
CA ALA A 164 4.67 4.84 -5.89
C ALA A 164 5.18 3.86 -6.97
N GLN A 165 6.15 4.27 -7.80
CA GLN A 165 6.78 3.40 -8.81
C GLN A 165 7.59 2.27 -8.16
N LYS A 166 8.35 2.57 -7.10
CA LYS A 166 9.09 1.57 -6.33
C LYS A 166 8.14 0.53 -5.72
N MET A 167 7.02 1.00 -5.17
CA MET A 167 5.99 0.12 -4.61
C MET A 167 5.31 -0.74 -5.67
N GLU A 168 5.01 -0.19 -6.86
CA GLU A 168 4.45 -0.96 -7.98
C GLU A 168 5.40 -2.07 -8.46
N ALA A 169 6.70 -1.78 -8.57
CA ALA A 169 7.70 -2.77 -8.94
C ALA A 169 7.81 -3.90 -7.91
N VAL A 170 7.82 -3.55 -6.61
CA VAL A 170 7.78 -4.53 -5.50
C VAL A 170 6.49 -5.34 -5.56
N GLY A 171 5.35 -4.71 -5.86
CA GLY A 171 4.06 -5.37 -5.97
C GLY A 171 4.02 -6.46 -7.04
N LYS A 172 4.49 -6.15 -8.24
CA LYS A 172 4.54 -7.11 -9.36
C LYS A 172 5.45 -8.30 -9.07
N LEU A 173 6.64 -8.07 -8.51
CA LEU A 173 7.57 -9.13 -8.13
C LEU A 173 7.02 -10.01 -7.01
N THR A 174 6.45 -9.39 -5.98
CA THR A 174 5.88 -10.11 -4.82
C THR A 174 4.68 -10.94 -5.23
N GLY A 175 3.88 -10.49 -6.20
CA GLY A 175 2.72 -11.22 -6.70
C GLY A 175 3.09 -12.57 -7.30
N GLY A 176 4.05 -12.64 -8.21
CA GLY A 176 4.51 -13.90 -8.82
C GLY A 176 5.15 -14.84 -7.80
N ILE A 177 6.02 -14.31 -6.95
CA ILE A 177 6.68 -15.09 -5.89
C ILE A 177 5.64 -15.70 -4.92
N ALA A 178 4.64 -14.92 -4.51
CA ALA A 178 3.64 -15.39 -3.56
C ALA A 178 2.73 -16.49 -4.14
N HIS A 179 2.44 -16.45 -5.44
CA HIS A 179 1.74 -17.53 -6.12
C HIS A 179 2.52 -18.86 -5.99
N ASP A 180 3.81 -18.84 -6.29
CA ASP A 180 4.66 -20.03 -6.21
C ASP A 180 4.78 -20.54 -4.77
N PHE A 181 4.93 -19.63 -3.80
CA PHE A 181 4.90 -20.01 -2.39
C PHE A 181 3.57 -20.63 -1.96
N ASN A 182 2.43 -20.08 -2.40
CA ASN A 182 1.13 -20.62 -2.06
C ASN A 182 0.94 -22.05 -2.61
N ASN A 183 1.45 -22.34 -3.81
CA ASN A 183 1.42 -23.67 -4.39
C ASN A 183 2.28 -24.67 -3.58
N LEU A 184 3.51 -24.27 -3.20
CA LEU A 184 4.35 -25.09 -2.32
C LEU A 184 3.66 -25.35 -0.96
N LEU A 185 3.08 -24.31 -0.36
CA LEU A 185 2.36 -24.42 0.91
C LEU A 185 1.08 -25.26 0.78
N GLN A 186 0.39 -25.22 -0.36
CA GLN A 186 -0.75 -26.08 -0.66
C GLN A 186 -0.33 -27.55 -0.62
N VAL A 187 0.78 -27.89 -1.28
CA VAL A 187 1.31 -29.26 -1.29
C VAL A 187 1.70 -29.72 0.13
N ILE A 188 2.41 -28.89 0.88
CA ILE A 188 2.85 -29.23 2.26
C ILE A 188 1.64 -29.43 3.18
N LEU A 189 0.66 -28.52 3.17
CA LEU A 189 -0.54 -28.59 4.01
C LEU A 189 -1.42 -29.78 3.63
N GLY A 190 -1.58 -30.04 2.34
CA GLY A 190 -2.40 -31.13 1.87
C GLY A 190 -1.84 -32.50 2.25
N TYR A 191 -0.54 -32.72 2.08
CA TYR A 191 0.09 -33.95 2.55
C TYR A 191 0.10 -34.05 4.08
N ALA A 192 0.21 -32.95 4.81
CA ALA A 192 0.06 -32.98 6.26
C ALA A 192 -1.35 -33.42 6.68
N ASP A 193 -2.41 -32.92 6.02
CA ASP A 193 -3.81 -33.34 6.27
C ASP A 193 -4.02 -34.85 5.96
N ILE A 194 -3.43 -35.35 4.85
CA ILE A 194 -3.48 -36.78 4.50
C ILE A 194 -2.75 -37.67 5.53
N LEU A 195 -1.56 -37.21 5.94
CA LEU A 195 -0.77 -37.91 6.96
C LEU A 195 -1.47 -37.90 8.33
N GLU A 196 -2.09 -36.79 8.72
CA GLU A 196 -2.84 -36.69 9.98
C GLU A 196 -3.98 -37.71 10.05
N ALA A 197 -4.66 -37.94 8.92
CA ALA A 197 -5.71 -38.96 8.82
C ALA A 197 -5.20 -40.41 8.87
N ARG A 198 -3.92 -40.68 8.50
CA ARG A 198 -3.30 -42.01 8.41
C ARG A 198 -2.40 -42.37 9.60
N VAL A 199 -1.96 -41.38 10.38
CA VAL A 199 -1.12 -41.64 11.58
C VAL A 199 -1.95 -42.39 12.63
N ASP A 200 -1.41 -43.50 13.10
CA ASP A 200 -2.05 -44.34 14.11
C ASP A 200 -2.37 -43.53 15.39
N GLN A 201 -3.56 -43.74 15.97
CA GLN A 201 -4.01 -43.02 17.16
C GLN A 201 -3.05 -43.19 18.36
N GLY A 202 -2.24 -44.26 18.39
CA GLY A 202 -1.21 -44.54 19.39
C GLY A 202 0.12 -43.81 19.14
N ASP A 203 0.41 -43.38 17.93
CA ASP A 203 1.66 -42.69 17.57
C ASP A 203 1.60 -41.18 17.87
N ARG A 204 1.81 -40.85 19.17
CA ARG A 204 1.87 -39.45 19.63
C ARG A 204 3.01 -38.66 18.99
N SER A 205 4.12 -39.32 18.63
CA SER A 205 5.28 -38.63 18.03
C SER A 205 5.02 -38.25 16.61
N GLY A 206 4.49 -39.17 15.79
CA GLY A 206 4.09 -38.93 14.41
C GLY A 206 3.04 -37.82 14.32
N ARG A 207 2.00 -37.88 15.18
CA ARG A 207 0.95 -36.85 15.22
C ARG A 207 1.52 -35.47 15.53
N ARG A 208 2.37 -35.34 16.55
CA ARG A 208 3.04 -34.06 16.89
C ARG A 208 3.90 -33.54 15.75
N ALA A 209 4.59 -34.41 15.01
CA ALA A 209 5.39 -34.03 13.87
C ALA A 209 4.53 -33.47 12.72
N VAL A 210 3.42 -34.15 12.40
CA VAL A 210 2.48 -33.68 11.38
C VAL A 210 1.84 -32.34 11.76
N GLU A 211 1.36 -32.23 13.02
CA GLU A 211 0.83 -30.97 13.55
C GLU A 211 1.85 -29.81 13.47
N ALA A 212 3.12 -30.08 13.76
CA ALA A 212 4.19 -29.08 13.68
C ALA A 212 4.45 -28.64 12.22
N ILE A 213 4.45 -29.58 11.26
CA ILE A 213 4.60 -29.29 9.84
C ILE A 213 3.42 -28.43 9.34
N ALA A 214 2.18 -28.85 9.65
CA ALA A 214 0.97 -28.13 9.28
C ALA A 214 0.95 -26.71 9.86
N ALA A 215 1.34 -26.57 11.13
CA ALA A 215 1.44 -25.25 11.78
C ALA A 215 2.53 -24.36 11.15
N ALA A 216 3.67 -24.93 10.75
CA ALA A 216 4.73 -24.19 10.08
C ALA A 216 4.29 -23.70 8.68
N ALA A 217 3.66 -24.58 7.90
CA ALA A 217 3.14 -24.25 6.58
C ALA A 217 2.01 -23.21 6.66
N ALA A 218 1.10 -23.31 7.62
CA ALA A 218 0.05 -22.32 7.86
C ALA A 218 0.64 -20.94 8.23
N ARG A 219 1.71 -20.87 9.02
CA ARG A 219 2.43 -19.61 9.28
C ARG A 219 3.05 -19.04 8.02
N GLY A 220 3.63 -19.89 7.17
CA GLY A 220 4.15 -19.50 5.86
C GLY A 220 3.07 -18.88 4.97
N ALA A 221 1.88 -19.51 4.90
CA ALA A 221 0.75 -19.01 4.13
C ALA A 221 0.28 -17.63 4.64
N THR A 222 0.19 -17.45 5.95
CA THR A 222 -0.12 -16.15 6.55
C THR A 222 0.91 -15.09 6.16
N LEU A 223 2.21 -15.40 6.21
CA LEU A 223 3.28 -14.49 5.82
C LEU A 223 3.21 -14.12 4.33
N THR A 224 2.93 -15.09 3.47
CA THR A 224 2.76 -14.85 2.03
C THR A 224 1.54 -13.94 1.75
N GLN A 225 0.43 -14.15 2.45
CA GLN A 225 -0.74 -13.26 2.36
C GLN A 225 -0.41 -11.84 2.84
N GLN A 226 0.38 -11.70 3.91
CA GLN A 226 0.85 -10.42 4.42
C GLN A 226 1.75 -9.68 3.42
N LEU A 227 2.66 -10.39 2.75
CA LEU A 227 3.49 -9.83 1.69
C LEU A 227 2.67 -9.35 0.49
N LEU A 228 1.67 -10.13 0.10
CA LEU A 228 0.74 -9.75 -0.99
C LEU A 228 -0.09 -8.52 -0.65
N ALA A 229 -0.63 -8.45 0.56
CA ALA A 229 -1.43 -7.30 1.00
C ALA A 229 -0.61 -6.00 1.03
N PHE A 230 0.70 -6.10 1.36
CA PHE A 230 1.62 -4.96 1.33
C PHE A 230 1.97 -4.52 -0.10
N ALA A 231 2.20 -5.48 -1.00
CA ALA A 231 2.74 -5.24 -2.34
C ALA A 231 1.73 -4.66 -3.35
N ARG A 232 0.44 -4.58 -3.00
CA ARG A 232 -0.64 -4.22 -3.94
C ARG A 232 -1.35 -2.93 -3.59
N LYS A 233 -1.62 -2.12 -4.63
CA LYS A 233 -2.79 -1.24 -4.68
C LYS A 233 -4.03 -2.14 -4.91
N GLN A 234 -4.53 -2.76 -3.86
CA GLN A 234 -5.78 -3.51 -3.97
C GLN A 234 -6.92 -2.53 -4.23
N GLU A 235 -7.73 -2.74 -5.28
CA GLU A 235 -9.04 -2.10 -5.37
C GLU A 235 -9.85 -2.57 -4.15
N LEU A 236 -10.09 -1.66 -3.22
CA LEU A 236 -10.90 -1.94 -2.04
C LEU A 236 -12.30 -2.35 -2.50
N ARG A 237 -12.76 -3.51 -2.03
CA ARG A 237 -14.18 -3.86 -2.07
C ARG A 237 -14.88 -3.23 -0.88
N ASP A 238 -14.85 -1.89 -0.84
CA ASP A 238 -15.43 -1.16 0.25
C ASP A 238 -16.95 -1.34 0.25
N ARG A 239 -17.44 -1.74 1.42
CA ARG A 239 -18.87 -1.89 1.71
C ARG A 239 -19.24 -1.01 2.88
N LEU A 240 -20.48 -0.57 2.88
CA LEU A 240 -21.02 0.09 4.04
C LEU A 240 -21.24 -0.93 5.14
N LEU A 241 -20.55 -0.78 6.27
CA LEU A 241 -20.70 -1.68 7.41
C LEU A 241 -20.63 -0.94 8.75
N ASN A 242 -21.14 -1.61 9.79
CA ASN A 242 -20.97 -1.20 11.17
C ASN A 242 -19.82 -1.98 11.80
N PHE A 243 -18.84 -1.27 12.35
CA PHE A 243 -17.62 -1.91 12.88
C PHE A 243 -17.91 -2.76 14.12
N ASN A 244 -18.93 -2.44 14.92
CA ASN A 244 -19.36 -3.28 16.05
C ASN A 244 -19.80 -4.67 15.56
N GLN A 245 -20.58 -4.72 14.47
CA GLN A 245 -21.01 -5.99 13.90
C GLN A 245 -19.82 -6.83 13.42
N LEU A 246 -18.83 -6.19 12.77
CA LEU A 246 -17.59 -6.85 12.36
C LEU A 246 -16.85 -7.45 13.57
N ILE A 247 -16.69 -6.68 14.66
CA ILE A 247 -16.03 -7.17 15.88
C ILE A 247 -16.77 -8.36 16.48
N GLU A 248 -18.11 -8.30 16.55
CA GLU A 248 -18.93 -9.39 17.10
C GLU A 248 -18.83 -10.66 16.24
N ASP A 249 -18.97 -10.55 14.93
CA ASP A 249 -18.86 -11.67 13.99
C ASP A 249 -17.46 -12.32 14.04
N PHE A 250 -16.43 -11.49 14.25
CA PHE A 250 -15.03 -11.91 14.25
C PHE A 250 -14.49 -12.27 15.66
N ARG A 251 -15.28 -12.07 16.72
CA ARG A 251 -14.90 -12.32 18.11
C ARG A 251 -14.28 -13.71 18.38
N PRO A 252 -14.81 -14.82 17.82
CA PRO A 252 -14.19 -16.14 18.04
C PRO A 252 -12.74 -16.21 17.53
N ILE A 253 -12.45 -15.53 16.41
CA ILE A 253 -11.11 -15.49 15.81
C ILE A 253 -10.20 -14.57 16.61
N ILE A 254 -10.69 -13.41 17.05
CA ILE A 254 -9.96 -12.49 17.95
C ILE A 254 -9.52 -13.23 19.22
N ASN A 255 -10.44 -13.93 19.90
CA ASN A 255 -10.15 -14.67 21.12
C ASN A 255 -9.14 -15.79 20.88
N ARG A 256 -9.27 -16.53 19.77
CA ARG A 256 -8.29 -17.57 19.41
C ARG A 256 -6.91 -16.98 19.10
N THR A 257 -6.85 -15.82 18.45
CA THR A 257 -5.61 -15.11 18.12
C THR A 257 -4.93 -14.58 19.37
N ALA A 258 -5.70 -14.05 20.32
CA ALA A 258 -5.18 -13.63 21.63
C ALA A 258 -4.58 -14.82 22.40
N GLY A 259 -5.17 -16.02 22.27
CA GLY A 259 -4.66 -17.25 22.91
C GLY A 259 -5.15 -17.44 24.35
N GLU A 260 -4.80 -18.62 24.91
CA GLU A 260 -5.13 -18.95 26.31
C GLU A 260 -4.30 -18.06 27.26
N GLY A 261 -4.97 -17.40 28.21
CA GLY A 261 -4.32 -16.56 29.24
C GLY A 261 -4.38 -15.05 29.00
N LEU A 262 -4.92 -14.58 27.87
CA LEU A 262 -5.20 -13.17 27.65
C LEU A 262 -6.70 -12.87 27.72
N ALA A 263 -7.07 -11.84 28.48
CA ALA A 263 -8.45 -11.36 28.54
C ALA A 263 -8.69 -10.35 27.40
N VAL A 264 -9.69 -10.60 26.55
CA VAL A 264 -10.16 -9.62 25.55
C VAL A 264 -11.42 -8.98 26.06
N ARG A 265 -11.36 -7.70 26.42
CA ARG A 265 -12.50 -6.89 26.83
C ARG A 265 -12.98 -6.00 25.70
N GLN A 266 -14.28 -5.71 25.71
CA GLN A 266 -14.93 -4.88 24.69
C GLN A 266 -15.74 -3.77 25.34
N LYS A 267 -15.61 -2.54 24.81
CA LYS A 267 -16.43 -1.38 25.16
C LYS A 267 -16.91 -0.73 23.86
N LEU A 268 -18.04 -1.21 23.36
CA LEU A 268 -18.58 -0.82 22.06
C LEU A 268 -19.66 0.25 22.23
N GLU A 269 -19.59 1.31 21.42
CA GLU A 269 -20.59 2.38 21.37
C GLU A 269 -21.92 1.85 20.82
N GLU A 270 -23.06 1.99 21.54
CA GLU A 270 -24.35 1.41 21.15
C GLU A 270 -24.86 1.94 19.79
N ASN A 271 -24.66 3.23 19.49
CA ASN A 271 -25.12 3.89 18.26
C ASN A 271 -23.95 4.25 17.36
N LEU A 272 -23.02 3.31 17.15
CA LEU A 272 -21.87 3.52 16.30
C LEU A 272 -22.30 3.83 14.86
N TRP A 273 -21.71 4.86 14.27
CA TRP A 273 -21.92 5.21 12.87
C TRP A 273 -21.37 4.11 11.94
N ASN A 274 -21.86 4.12 10.71
CA ASN A 274 -21.33 3.25 9.67
C ASN A 274 -20.10 3.89 9.01
N CYS A 275 -19.24 3.04 8.48
CA CYS A 275 -18.10 3.44 7.67
C CYS A 275 -18.06 2.60 6.39
N ARG A 276 -17.35 3.09 5.36
CA ARG A 276 -17.17 2.40 4.10
C ARG A 276 -15.75 1.84 4.06
N ILE A 277 -15.64 0.52 4.21
CA ILE A 277 -14.34 -0.18 4.28
C ILE A 277 -14.45 -1.58 3.68
N ASP A 278 -13.31 -2.16 3.33
CA ASP A 278 -13.20 -3.58 2.95
C ASP A 278 -13.22 -4.45 4.23
N PRO A 279 -14.24 -5.34 4.40
CA PRO A 279 -14.34 -6.18 5.60
C PRO A 279 -13.12 -7.10 5.80
N VAL A 280 -12.57 -7.65 4.71
CA VAL A 280 -11.43 -8.58 4.79
C VAL A 280 -10.18 -7.85 5.26
N GLN A 281 -9.94 -6.65 4.76
CA GLN A 281 -8.81 -5.83 5.20
C GLN A 281 -8.96 -5.39 6.67
N ALA A 282 -10.18 -5.06 7.09
CA ALA A 282 -10.47 -4.73 8.49
C ALA A 282 -10.24 -5.93 9.42
N GLU A 283 -10.68 -7.12 9.04
CA GLU A 283 -10.41 -8.38 9.75
C GLU A 283 -8.90 -8.65 9.88
N MET A 284 -8.14 -8.48 8.79
CA MET A 284 -6.68 -8.63 8.78
C MET A 284 -5.98 -7.59 9.65
N ALA A 285 -6.45 -6.34 9.64
CA ALA A 285 -5.94 -5.28 10.52
C ALA A 285 -6.13 -5.66 12.00
N LEU A 286 -7.32 -6.14 12.37
CA LEU A 286 -7.61 -6.62 13.73
C LEU A 286 -6.68 -7.76 14.14
N ILE A 287 -6.47 -8.78 13.27
CA ILE A 287 -5.55 -9.89 13.55
C ILE A 287 -4.13 -9.38 13.77
N ASN A 288 -3.63 -8.49 12.92
CA ASN A 288 -2.28 -7.94 13.04
C ASN A 288 -2.08 -7.18 14.35
N ILE A 289 -3.07 -6.36 14.73
CA ILE A 289 -3.01 -5.56 15.97
C ILE A 289 -3.07 -6.48 17.19
N VAL A 290 -4.02 -7.42 17.23
CA VAL A 290 -4.17 -8.38 18.35
C VAL A 290 -2.95 -9.29 18.47
N THR A 291 -2.34 -9.71 17.35
CA THR A 291 -1.10 -10.49 17.36
C THR A 291 0.06 -9.70 17.94
N ASN A 292 0.21 -8.42 17.55
CA ASN A 292 1.25 -7.55 18.10
C ASN A 292 1.04 -7.30 19.59
N ALA A 293 -0.18 -7.04 20.03
CA ALA A 293 -0.54 -6.89 21.44
C ALA A 293 -0.18 -8.15 22.26
N ARG A 294 -0.59 -9.34 21.78
CA ARG A 294 -0.24 -10.62 22.42
C ARG A 294 1.27 -10.80 22.56
N GLU A 295 2.03 -10.51 21.50
CA GLU A 295 3.49 -10.67 21.53
C GLU A 295 4.17 -9.63 22.44
N ALA A 296 3.62 -8.43 22.54
CA ALA A 296 4.08 -7.41 23.48
C ALA A 296 3.84 -7.83 24.94
N ILE A 297 2.63 -8.30 25.25
CA ILE A 297 2.25 -8.78 26.58
C ILE A 297 3.09 -10.01 27.00
N ALA A 298 3.34 -10.95 26.09
CA ALA A 298 4.11 -12.16 26.37
C ALA A 298 5.54 -11.87 26.89
N ARG A 299 6.09 -10.68 26.61
CA ARG A 299 7.39 -10.22 27.11
C ARG A 299 7.35 -9.76 28.57
N ASN A 300 6.18 -9.47 29.12
CA ASN A 300 6.02 -8.77 30.39
C ASN A 300 5.58 -9.67 31.56
N GLN A 301 5.55 -10.99 31.40
CA GLN A 301 5.26 -12.03 32.44
C GLN A 301 4.00 -11.80 33.31
N GLY A 302 3.00 -11.02 32.83
CA GLY A 302 1.79 -10.66 33.57
C GLY A 302 0.52 -11.28 33.00
N HIS A 303 -0.60 -11.11 33.72
CA HIS A 303 -1.93 -11.34 33.17
C HIS A 303 -2.18 -10.28 32.10
N GLY A 304 -2.31 -10.71 30.83
CA GLY A 304 -2.50 -9.82 29.72
C GLY A 304 -3.95 -9.46 29.50
N GLU A 305 -4.17 -8.20 29.15
CA GLU A 305 -5.48 -7.70 28.77
C GLU A 305 -5.38 -6.93 27.45
N ILE A 306 -6.32 -7.20 26.54
CA ILE A 306 -6.51 -6.44 25.32
C ILE A 306 -7.89 -5.79 25.41
N MET A 307 -7.96 -4.45 25.28
CA MET A 307 -9.17 -3.67 25.28
C MET A 307 -9.54 -3.24 23.86
N LEU A 308 -10.69 -3.67 23.36
CA LEU A 308 -11.30 -3.20 22.13
C LEU A 308 -12.39 -2.17 22.44
N SER A 309 -12.31 -0.99 21.87
CA SER A 309 -13.37 0.02 22.05
C SER A 309 -13.70 0.72 20.74
N THR A 310 -14.96 1.14 20.61
CA THR A 310 -15.45 1.92 19.48
C THR A 310 -16.13 3.18 19.99
N ARG A 311 -16.01 4.29 19.25
CA ARG A 311 -16.65 5.57 19.57
C ARG A 311 -16.90 6.38 18.31
N ASN A 312 -17.99 7.14 18.29
CA ASN A 312 -18.21 8.22 17.35
C ASN A 312 -17.38 9.44 17.77
N MET A 313 -16.68 10.07 16.84
CA MET A 313 -15.82 11.22 17.09
C MET A 313 -16.07 12.32 16.05
N ILE A 314 -16.04 13.57 16.50
CA ILE A 314 -16.12 14.74 15.64
C ILE A 314 -14.81 15.52 15.79
N GLN A 315 -14.01 15.54 14.74
CA GLN A 315 -12.79 16.34 14.67
C GLN A 315 -13.17 17.75 14.24
N SER A 316 -12.87 18.74 15.07
CA SER A 316 -13.08 20.16 14.77
C SER A 316 -11.75 20.89 14.69
N ALA A 317 -11.68 21.93 13.85
CA ALA A 317 -10.51 22.79 13.76
C ALA A 317 -10.24 23.58 15.05
N ASP A 318 -11.32 23.91 15.79
CA ASP A 318 -11.23 24.74 17.01
C ASP A 318 -10.96 23.90 18.28
N GLN A 319 -11.35 22.64 18.28
CA GLN A 319 -11.17 21.71 19.42
C GLN A 319 -10.83 20.32 18.86
N PRO A 320 -9.55 20.04 18.56
CA PRO A 320 -9.14 18.73 18.06
C PRO A 320 -9.25 17.66 19.16
N GLU A 321 -10.10 16.64 18.95
CA GLU A 321 -10.19 15.46 19.84
C GLU A 321 -9.24 14.34 19.39
N GLY A 322 -8.76 14.38 18.16
CA GLY A 322 -7.90 13.38 17.52
C GLY A 322 -6.49 13.89 17.23
N PRO A 323 -5.68 13.10 16.51
CA PRO A 323 -4.34 13.48 16.10
C PRO A 323 -4.34 14.78 15.28
N ALA A 324 -3.27 15.57 15.41
CA ALA A 324 -3.14 16.88 14.75
C ALA A 324 -3.21 16.83 13.21
N ASN A 325 -2.87 15.68 12.62
CA ASN A 325 -2.91 15.44 11.18
C ASN A 325 -4.23 14.82 10.69
N LEU A 326 -5.24 14.67 11.57
CA LEU A 326 -6.59 14.24 11.18
C LEU A 326 -7.40 15.44 10.72
N GLU A 327 -7.92 15.40 9.50
CA GLU A 327 -8.76 16.48 8.94
C GLU A 327 -10.06 16.67 9.73
N PRO A 328 -10.61 17.90 9.76
CA PRO A 328 -11.92 18.12 10.37
C PRO A 328 -13.02 17.27 9.70
N GLY A 329 -13.86 16.60 10.52
CA GLY A 329 -14.88 15.69 10.00
C GLY A 329 -15.50 14.79 11.07
N GLU A 330 -16.42 13.92 10.64
CA GLU A 330 -17.08 12.92 11.48
C GLU A 330 -16.41 11.55 11.24
N TYR A 331 -16.02 10.86 12.32
CA TYR A 331 -15.25 9.62 12.27
C TYR A 331 -15.83 8.54 13.18
N VAL A 332 -15.71 7.30 12.73
CA VAL A 332 -15.80 6.10 13.57
C VAL A 332 -14.39 5.81 14.08
N MET A 333 -14.20 5.88 15.40
CA MET A 333 -12.92 5.57 16.03
C MET A 333 -12.97 4.16 16.61
N VAL A 334 -11.97 3.33 16.25
CA VAL A 334 -11.76 2.00 16.80
C VAL A 334 -10.42 2.00 17.53
N ARG A 335 -10.40 1.68 18.83
CA ARG A 335 -9.20 1.64 19.65
C ARG A 335 -8.93 0.23 20.11
N ILE A 336 -7.70 -0.20 19.97
CA ILE A 336 -7.18 -1.47 20.48
C ILE A 336 -6.01 -1.15 21.39
N GLY A 337 -6.20 -1.38 22.69
CA GLY A 337 -5.18 -1.16 23.72
C GLY A 337 -4.69 -2.47 24.29
N ASP A 338 -3.42 -2.52 24.66
CA ASP A 338 -2.81 -3.61 25.41
C ASP A 338 -2.18 -3.10 26.71
N ASN A 339 -1.93 -3.97 27.66
CA ASN A 339 -1.23 -3.67 28.90
C ASN A 339 0.23 -4.21 28.89
N GLY A 340 0.84 -4.25 27.72
CA GLY A 340 2.25 -4.64 27.52
C GLY A 340 3.25 -3.54 27.93
N PRO A 341 4.49 -3.60 27.43
CA PRO A 341 5.54 -2.62 27.76
C PRO A 341 5.34 -1.25 27.10
N GLY A 342 4.38 -1.10 26.17
CA GLY A 342 4.15 0.12 25.42
C GLY A 342 5.11 0.33 24.25
N ILE A 343 5.03 1.52 23.66
CA ILE A 343 5.86 1.97 22.54
C ILE A 343 6.61 3.22 22.97
N ASP A 344 7.94 3.24 22.74
CA ASP A 344 8.77 4.40 23.00
C ASP A 344 8.31 5.57 22.07
N PRO A 345 8.02 6.76 22.62
CA PRO A 345 7.63 7.92 21.83
C PRO A 345 8.62 8.29 20.71
N ALA A 346 9.91 8.01 20.89
CA ALA A 346 10.94 8.27 19.89
C ALA A 346 10.80 7.44 18.60
N ILE A 347 10.05 6.34 18.65
CA ILE A 347 9.81 5.45 17.50
C ILE A 347 8.34 5.41 17.06
N ALA A 348 7.45 6.14 17.74
CA ALA A 348 6.01 6.10 17.47
C ALA A 348 5.67 6.41 16.00
N ASP A 349 6.34 7.38 15.39
CA ASP A 349 6.16 7.73 13.97
C ASP A 349 6.71 6.65 13.01
N LYS A 350 7.68 5.84 13.47
CA LYS A 350 8.35 4.82 12.65
C LYS A 350 7.70 3.45 12.72
N VAL A 351 6.78 3.21 13.66
CA VAL A 351 6.16 1.88 13.81
C VAL A 351 5.30 1.47 12.61
N PHE A 352 4.91 2.45 11.79
CA PHE A 352 4.17 2.23 10.55
C PHE A 352 5.09 2.08 9.32
N ASP A 353 6.40 2.32 9.47
CA ASP A 353 7.34 2.15 8.36
C ASP A 353 7.46 0.68 7.98
N PRO A 354 7.46 0.34 6.69
CA PRO A 354 7.68 -1.02 6.23
C PRO A 354 9.01 -1.57 6.73
N PHE A 355 8.99 -2.84 7.15
CA PHE A 355 10.14 -3.56 7.70
C PHE A 355 10.70 -3.04 9.03
N PHE A 356 10.10 -1.99 9.60
CA PHE A 356 10.49 -1.53 10.92
C PHE A 356 10.05 -2.55 11.99
N THR A 357 10.98 -2.99 12.81
CA THR A 357 10.72 -3.93 13.89
C THR A 357 11.69 -3.73 15.06
N THR A 358 11.18 -3.80 16.27
CA THR A 358 11.96 -3.83 17.51
C THR A 358 12.24 -5.28 17.99
N LYS A 359 11.83 -6.28 17.19
CA LYS A 359 12.00 -7.71 17.49
C LYS A 359 13.36 -8.19 17.01
N GLU A 360 13.88 -9.26 17.64
CA GLU A 360 15.11 -9.91 17.19
C GLU A 360 14.99 -10.39 15.74
N MET A 361 16.11 -10.40 15.02
CA MET A 361 16.19 -10.79 13.62
C MET A 361 15.53 -12.18 13.39
N GLY A 362 14.54 -12.23 12.49
CA GLY A 362 13.78 -13.46 12.20
C GLY A 362 12.52 -13.69 13.04
N LYS A 363 12.22 -12.87 14.05
CA LYS A 363 11.00 -12.99 14.88
C LYS A 363 9.86 -12.04 14.49
N GLY A 364 10.03 -11.22 13.43
CA GLY A 364 8.98 -10.36 12.91
C GLY A 364 9.42 -9.70 11.61
N ALA A 365 8.54 -9.70 10.61
CA ALA A 365 8.82 -9.11 9.28
C ALA A 365 8.69 -7.57 9.26
N GLY A 366 8.18 -6.93 10.33
CA GLY A 366 7.97 -5.48 10.38
C GLY A 366 6.90 -4.97 9.40
N LEU A 367 5.99 -5.83 8.92
CA LEU A 367 4.98 -5.49 7.93
C LEU A 367 3.57 -5.28 8.52
N GLY A 368 3.32 -5.80 9.74
CA GLY A 368 1.96 -5.82 10.31
C GLY A 368 1.32 -4.45 10.47
N LEU A 369 2.01 -3.50 11.10
CA LEU A 369 1.48 -2.13 11.28
C LEU A 369 1.56 -1.30 10.01
N ALA A 370 2.53 -1.52 9.14
CA ALA A 370 2.59 -0.90 7.81
C ALA A 370 1.35 -1.25 6.96
N MET A 371 0.87 -2.52 7.05
CA MET A 371 -0.37 -2.93 6.38
C MET A 371 -1.61 -2.25 6.97
N VAL A 372 -1.68 -2.14 8.30
CA VAL A 372 -2.76 -1.39 8.97
C VAL A 372 -2.78 0.06 8.49
N TYR A 373 -1.62 0.70 8.42
CA TYR A 373 -1.49 2.07 7.92
C TYR A 373 -1.92 2.20 6.45
N GLY A 374 -1.48 1.28 5.58
CA GLY A 374 -1.87 1.22 4.17
C GLY A 374 -3.39 1.08 4.00
N PHE A 375 -4.01 0.17 4.76
CA PHE A 375 -5.47 -0.02 4.79
C PHE A 375 -6.20 1.26 5.21
N MET A 376 -5.73 1.92 6.27
CA MET A 376 -6.33 3.17 6.75
C MET A 376 -6.26 4.27 5.70
N ARG A 377 -5.10 4.46 5.05
CA ARG A 377 -4.91 5.44 3.97
C ARG A 377 -5.83 5.16 2.78
N GLN A 378 -5.96 3.90 2.38
CA GLN A 378 -6.85 3.49 1.29
C GLN A 378 -8.33 3.68 1.64
N SER A 379 -8.71 3.51 2.91
CA SER A 379 -10.07 3.75 3.42
C SER A 379 -10.37 5.25 3.67
N GLY A 380 -9.46 6.17 3.32
CA GLY A 380 -9.61 7.60 3.58
C GLY A 380 -9.52 7.95 5.07
N GLY A 381 -8.96 7.06 5.89
CA GLY A 381 -8.83 7.19 7.33
C GLY A 381 -7.40 7.44 7.80
N LEU A 382 -7.20 7.41 9.11
CA LEU A 382 -5.91 7.60 9.77
C LEU A 382 -5.70 6.53 10.85
N ALA A 383 -4.44 6.08 11.02
CA ALA A 383 -4.02 5.30 12.19
C ALA A 383 -3.07 6.13 13.05
N SER A 384 -3.22 6.04 14.37
CA SER A 384 -2.28 6.60 15.34
C SER A 384 -1.93 5.58 16.42
N VAL A 385 -0.77 5.77 17.04
CA VAL A 385 -0.33 4.97 18.17
C VAL A 385 0.04 5.89 19.32
N GLU A 386 -0.37 5.50 20.52
CA GLU A 386 -0.16 6.27 21.75
C GLU A 386 0.25 5.33 22.88
N ALA A 387 0.90 5.87 23.90
CA ALA A 387 1.09 5.15 25.15
C ALA A 387 -0.25 5.04 25.91
N GLY A 388 -0.57 3.86 26.44
CA GLY A 388 -1.77 3.67 27.25
C GLY A 388 -1.67 4.38 28.61
N GLU A 389 -2.79 4.88 29.12
CA GLU A 389 -2.86 5.59 30.43
C GLU A 389 -2.42 4.69 31.61
N GLU A 390 -2.71 3.40 31.55
CA GLU A 390 -2.33 2.41 32.55
C GLU A 390 -1.08 1.60 32.18
N GLY A 391 -0.31 2.09 31.19
CA GLY A 391 0.79 1.39 30.53
C GLY A 391 0.34 0.69 29.26
N GLY A 392 1.29 0.07 28.50
CA GLY A 392 1.04 -0.57 27.23
C GLY A 392 0.92 0.40 26.06
N ALA A 393 0.38 -0.06 24.93
CA ALA A 393 0.17 0.71 23.72
C ALA A 393 -1.32 0.75 23.34
N VAL A 394 -1.74 1.87 22.79
CA VAL A 394 -3.09 2.03 22.21
C VAL A 394 -2.95 2.40 20.75
N LEU A 395 -3.47 1.54 19.88
CA LEU A 395 -3.61 1.82 18.46
C LEU A 395 -5.03 2.32 18.17
N SER A 396 -5.15 3.47 17.55
CA SER A 396 -6.43 4.10 17.20
C SER A 396 -6.58 4.19 15.68
N LEU A 397 -7.72 3.74 15.18
CA LEU A 397 -8.10 3.76 13.77
C LEU A 397 -9.29 4.71 13.59
N TYR A 398 -9.19 5.66 12.66
CA TYR A 398 -10.20 6.69 12.42
C TYR A 398 -10.77 6.52 11.02
N PHE A 399 -11.99 6.03 10.91
CA PHE A 399 -12.67 5.84 9.62
C PHE A 399 -13.69 6.96 9.37
N PRO A 400 -13.71 7.60 8.20
CA PRO A 400 -14.72 8.57 7.86
C PRO A 400 -16.12 7.97 7.98
N ARG A 401 -17.06 8.71 8.58
CA ARG A 401 -18.47 8.33 8.65
C ARG A 401 -19.05 8.19 7.26
N ALA A 402 -19.83 7.13 7.02
CA ALA A 402 -20.57 6.92 5.78
C ALA A 402 -22.06 6.79 6.07
N ALA A 403 -22.88 7.48 5.26
CA ALA A 403 -24.34 7.41 5.38
C ALA A 403 -24.89 6.18 4.61
N GLY A 404 -25.95 5.55 5.12
CA GLY A 404 -26.65 4.45 4.46
C GLY A 404 -27.03 3.31 5.42
N VAL A 405 -27.70 2.30 4.87
CA VAL A 405 -28.11 1.09 5.60
C VAL A 405 -27.13 -0.05 5.27
N THR A 406 -26.64 -0.73 6.29
CA THR A 406 -25.71 -1.87 6.13
C THR A 406 -26.40 -3.06 5.48
N GLU A 407 -25.75 -3.66 4.50
CA GLU A 407 -26.16 -4.95 3.94
C GLU A 407 -25.87 -6.07 4.95
N ARG A 408 -26.92 -6.82 5.32
CA ARG A 408 -26.77 -7.93 6.26
C ARG A 408 -26.04 -9.10 5.59
N ARG A 409 -24.94 -9.54 6.16
CA ARG A 409 -24.24 -10.75 5.71
C ARG A 409 -25.18 -11.95 5.87
N PRO A 410 -25.36 -12.82 4.87
CA PRO A 410 -26.11 -14.05 5.07
C PRO A 410 -25.38 -14.93 6.10
N SER A 411 -26.13 -15.39 7.11
CA SER A 411 -25.64 -16.29 8.15
C SER A 411 -25.08 -17.59 7.54
N PRO A 412 -24.04 -18.17 8.13
CA PRO A 412 -23.48 -19.44 7.66
C PRO A 412 -24.55 -20.53 7.73
N THR A 413 -24.74 -21.21 6.60
CA THR A 413 -25.66 -22.32 6.42
C THR A 413 -25.15 -23.56 7.18
N GLN A 414 -26.06 -24.43 7.59
CA GLN A 414 -25.88 -25.66 8.38
C GLN A 414 -24.69 -26.54 7.91
N PRO A 415 -24.15 -27.43 8.80
CA PRO A 415 -23.01 -28.27 8.47
C PRO A 415 -23.32 -29.14 7.23
N ALA A 416 -22.44 -29.00 6.24
CA ALA A 416 -22.52 -29.76 4.99
C ALA A 416 -22.37 -31.26 5.24
N ARG A 417 -23.07 -32.10 4.43
CA ARG A 417 -22.88 -33.53 4.41
C ARG A 417 -21.44 -33.88 4.05
N SER A 418 -20.85 -34.85 4.74
CA SER A 418 -19.47 -35.27 4.48
C SER A 418 -19.41 -36.15 3.24
N GLY A 419 -18.71 -35.70 2.18
CA GLY A 419 -18.39 -36.47 0.99
C GLY A 419 -19.51 -36.59 -0.04
N GLY A 420 -19.21 -37.18 -1.19
CA GLY A 420 -20.11 -37.41 -2.31
C GLY A 420 -19.65 -38.55 -3.22
N VAL A 421 -20.48 -38.92 -4.18
CA VAL A 421 -20.19 -39.92 -5.22
C VAL A 421 -20.19 -39.31 -6.62
N GLU A 422 -20.26 -37.98 -6.66
CA GLU A 422 -20.37 -37.22 -7.91
C GLU A 422 -19.02 -37.25 -8.65
N ARG A 423 -19.10 -37.19 -10.00
CA ARG A 423 -17.91 -37.07 -10.86
C ARG A 423 -17.46 -35.62 -10.97
N VAL A 424 -16.17 -35.43 -10.78
CA VAL A 424 -15.52 -34.11 -10.79
C VAL A 424 -14.47 -34.06 -11.90
N LEU A 425 -14.58 -33.08 -12.79
CA LEU A 425 -13.53 -32.73 -13.74
C LEU A 425 -12.63 -31.67 -13.10
N MET A 426 -11.41 -32.04 -12.76
CA MET A 426 -10.42 -31.15 -12.17
C MET A 426 -9.44 -30.70 -13.24
N VAL A 427 -9.12 -29.40 -13.26
CA VAL A 427 -8.15 -28.76 -14.18
C VAL A 427 -7.10 -28.03 -13.40
N GLU A 428 -5.85 -28.49 -13.48
CA GLU A 428 -4.70 -27.93 -12.76
C GLU A 428 -3.43 -28.18 -13.59
N ASP A 429 -2.70 -27.12 -13.92
CA ASP A 429 -1.50 -27.20 -14.76
C ASP A 429 -0.26 -27.70 -13.99
N GLN A 430 -0.24 -27.48 -12.68
CA GLN A 430 0.86 -27.92 -11.81
C GLN A 430 0.64 -29.38 -11.34
N GLU A 431 1.60 -30.25 -11.67
CA GLU A 431 1.51 -31.70 -11.44
C GLU A 431 1.28 -32.03 -9.97
N ASP A 432 2.14 -31.52 -9.08
CA ASP A 432 2.08 -31.82 -7.65
C ASP A 432 0.78 -31.31 -6.99
N VAL A 433 0.28 -30.14 -7.41
CA VAL A 433 -0.96 -29.54 -6.90
C VAL A 433 -2.18 -30.30 -7.41
N GLY A 434 -2.16 -30.69 -8.69
CA GLY A 434 -3.23 -31.47 -9.31
C GLY A 434 -3.37 -32.85 -8.69
N ASP A 435 -2.26 -33.58 -8.51
CA ASP A 435 -2.26 -34.92 -7.91
C ASP A 435 -2.71 -34.87 -6.44
N LEU A 436 -2.29 -33.86 -5.68
CA LEU A 436 -2.78 -33.64 -4.34
C LEU A 436 -4.29 -33.34 -4.32
N GLY A 437 -4.76 -32.41 -5.16
CA GLY A 437 -6.18 -32.05 -5.26
C GLY A 437 -7.05 -33.27 -5.63
N LYS A 438 -6.60 -34.08 -6.61
CA LYS A 438 -7.23 -35.34 -6.96
C LYS A 438 -7.30 -36.27 -5.76
N SER A 439 -6.20 -36.51 -5.04
CA SER A 439 -6.17 -37.38 -3.86
C SER A 439 -7.13 -36.88 -2.76
N MET A 440 -7.18 -35.57 -2.51
CA MET A 440 -8.12 -35.00 -1.53
C MET A 440 -9.57 -35.21 -1.89
N LEU A 441 -9.93 -35.10 -3.18
CA LEU A 441 -11.27 -35.28 -3.67
C LEU A 441 -11.68 -36.77 -3.66
N GLU A 442 -10.77 -37.68 -4.05
CA GLU A 442 -10.98 -39.14 -3.98
C GLU A 442 -11.15 -39.61 -2.51
N ASP A 443 -10.36 -39.06 -1.55
CA ASP A 443 -10.51 -39.32 -0.10
C ASP A 443 -11.86 -38.80 0.44
N LEU A 444 -12.51 -37.85 -0.23
CA LEU A 444 -13.85 -37.34 0.07
C LEU A 444 -14.94 -38.18 -0.63
N GLY A 445 -14.57 -39.15 -1.47
CA GLY A 445 -15.47 -40.09 -2.14
C GLY A 445 -15.88 -39.71 -3.57
N TYR A 446 -15.34 -38.63 -4.13
CA TYR A 446 -15.62 -38.19 -5.49
C TYR A 446 -14.85 -39.04 -6.52
N ASP A 447 -15.46 -39.24 -7.71
CA ASP A 447 -14.76 -39.80 -8.87
C ASP A 447 -14.11 -38.65 -9.66
N VAL A 448 -12.77 -38.66 -9.79
CA VAL A 448 -12.02 -37.48 -10.27
C VAL A 448 -11.26 -37.76 -11.55
N VAL A 449 -11.58 -37.01 -12.60
CA VAL A 449 -10.80 -36.92 -13.82
C VAL A 449 -9.95 -35.63 -13.74
N LEU A 450 -8.62 -35.79 -13.76
CA LEU A 450 -7.67 -34.68 -13.72
C LEU A 450 -7.13 -34.39 -15.12
N THR A 451 -7.21 -33.14 -15.53
CA THR A 451 -6.65 -32.62 -16.79
C THR A 451 -5.67 -31.51 -16.52
N ARG A 452 -4.73 -31.25 -17.43
CA ARG A 452 -3.64 -30.28 -17.26
C ARG A 452 -3.88 -28.96 -17.98
N SER A 453 -4.96 -28.86 -18.76
CA SER A 453 -5.28 -27.64 -19.50
C SER A 453 -6.79 -27.53 -19.75
N ALA A 454 -7.22 -26.27 -19.99
CA ALA A 454 -8.61 -25.99 -20.36
C ALA A 454 -9.04 -26.73 -21.66
N ARG A 455 -8.12 -26.91 -22.60
CA ARG A 455 -8.38 -27.60 -23.85
C ARG A 455 -8.68 -29.08 -23.62
N GLU A 456 -7.81 -29.74 -22.86
CA GLU A 456 -7.98 -31.15 -22.49
C GLU A 456 -9.30 -31.37 -21.73
N ALA A 457 -9.68 -30.45 -20.85
CA ALA A 457 -10.96 -30.51 -20.16
C ALA A 457 -12.16 -30.39 -21.11
N LEU A 458 -12.10 -29.52 -22.11
CA LEU A 458 -13.16 -29.41 -23.13
C LEU A 458 -13.24 -30.66 -24.03
N ASP A 459 -12.10 -31.26 -24.37
CA ASP A 459 -12.03 -32.48 -25.14
C ASP A 459 -12.71 -33.65 -24.36
N HIS A 460 -12.41 -33.78 -23.05
CA HIS A 460 -13.08 -34.74 -22.17
C HIS A 460 -14.59 -34.51 -22.06
N LEU A 461 -15.04 -33.25 -21.93
CA LEU A 461 -16.46 -32.90 -21.86
C LEU A 461 -17.20 -33.21 -23.19
N ALA A 462 -16.48 -33.12 -24.32
CA ALA A 462 -17.06 -33.48 -25.63
C ALA A 462 -17.21 -34.98 -25.82
N GLU A 463 -16.33 -35.80 -25.22
CA GLU A 463 -16.40 -37.28 -25.27
C GLU A 463 -17.39 -37.82 -24.23
N ASP A 464 -17.39 -37.27 -23.02
CA ASP A 464 -18.24 -37.69 -21.92
C ASP A 464 -18.66 -36.46 -21.10
N SER A 465 -19.96 -36.16 -21.08
CA SER A 465 -20.53 -35.03 -20.37
C SER A 465 -21.08 -35.34 -18.98
N ASP A 466 -20.89 -36.58 -18.49
CA ASP A 466 -21.43 -37.05 -17.21
C ASP A 466 -20.56 -36.60 -16.02
N PHE A 467 -20.33 -35.31 -15.92
CA PHE A 467 -19.69 -34.65 -14.78
C PHE A 467 -20.70 -33.79 -14.02
N SER A 468 -20.54 -33.71 -12.68
CA SER A 468 -21.37 -32.89 -11.80
C SER A 468 -20.71 -31.58 -11.45
N LEU A 469 -19.36 -31.54 -11.43
CA LEU A 469 -18.56 -30.35 -11.04
C LEU A 469 -17.34 -30.20 -11.95
N LEU A 470 -17.13 -28.99 -12.43
CA LEU A 470 -15.84 -28.52 -12.93
C LEU A 470 -15.11 -27.77 -11.78
N PHE A 471 -13.93 -28.27 -11.41
CA PHE A 471 -13.04 -27.64 -10.44
C PHE A 471 -11.75 -27.23 -11.15
N THR A 472 -11.53 -25.91 -11.36
CA THR A 472 -10.43 -25.42 -12.20
C THR A 472 -9.66 -24.28 -11.57
N ASP A 473 -8.33 -24.29 -11.76
CA ASP A 473 -7.51 -23.10 -11.47
C ASP A 473 -7.86 -21.98 -12.45
N ILE A 474 -7.80 -20.74 -11.96
CA ILE A 474 -7.99 -19.54 -12.78
C ILE A 474 -6.77 -19.28 -13.65
N LEU A 475 -5.55 -19.40 -13.08
CA LEU A 475 -4.31 -19.07 -13.76
C LEU A 475 -3.68 -20.33 -14.38
N MET A 476 -3.95 -20.55 -15.65
CA MET A 476 -3.36 -21.64 -16.41
C MET A 476 -2.61 -21.11 -17.64
N PRO A 477 -1.39 -21.57 -17.94
CA PRO A 477 -0.67 -21.22 -19.16
C PRO A 477 -1.35 -21.86 -20.39
N GLY A 478 -1.21 -21.25 -21.57
CA GLY A 478 -1.63 -21.89 -22.82
C GLY A 478 -2.87 -21.32 -23.51
N GLY A 479 -3.28 -20.10 -23.18
CA GLY A 479 -4.23 -19.31 -23.98
C GLY A 479 -5.65 -19.22 -23.44
N MET A 480 -6.23 -20.27 -22.87
CA MET A 480 -7.53 -20.23 -22.20
C MET A 480 -7.33 -20.38 -20.70
N ASN A 481 -7.69 -19.35 -19.93
CA ASN A 481 -7.67 -19.41 -18.47
C ASN A 481 -8.92 -20.07 -17.88
N GLY A 482 -8.93 -20.36 -16.58
CA GLY A 482 -10.05 -21.05 -15.93
C GLY A 482 -11.37 -20.27 -15.97
N VAL A 483 -11.34 -18.95 -16.02
CA VAL A 483 -12.55 -18.11 -16.15
C VAL A 483 -13.17 -18.27 -17.55
N ALA A 484 -12.35 -18.25 -18.59
CA ALA A 484 -12.81 -18.46 -19.95
C ALA A 484 -13.35 -19.90 -20.14
N LEU A 485 -12.71 -20.89 -19.51
CA LEU A 485 -13.21 -22.27 -19.46
C LEU A 485 -14.57 -22.33 -18.76
N ALA A 486 -14.71 -21.72 -17.60
CA ALA A 486 -15.96 -21.68 -16.84
C ALA A 486 -17.11 -21.04 -17.64
N GLN A 487 -16.82 -19.96 -18.38
CA GLN A 487 -17.80 -19.30 -19.26
C GLN A 487 -18.21 -20.19 -20.44
N ALA A 488 -17.25 -20.88 -21.05
CA ALA A 488 -17.55 -21.86 -22.13
C ALA A 488 -18.42 -23.01 -21.62
N VAL A 489 -18.04 -23.57 -20.46
CA VAL A 489 -18.79 -24.67 -19.83
C VAL A 489 -20.20 -24.21 -19.42
N ARG A 490 -20.37 -23.04 -18.86
CA ARG A 490 -21.71 -22.53 -18.50
C ARG A 490 -22.63 -22.35 -19.70
N ARG A 491 -22.07 -22.00 -20.87
CA ARG A 491 -22.82 -21.85 -22.12
C ARG A 491 -23.20 -23.21 -22.72
N ASP A 492 -22.24 -24.13 -22.79
CA ASP A 492 -22.37 -25.36 -23.55
C ASP A 492 -22.85 -26.56 -22.68
N TYR A 493 -22.59 -26.49 -21.35
CA TYR A 493 -22.95 -27.50 -20.33
C TYR A 493 -23.63 -26.87 -19.11
N PRO A 494 -24.83 -26.30 -19.23
CA PRO A 494 -25.47 -25.49 -18.19
C PRO A 494 -25.80 -26.23 -16.88
N ARG A 495 -25.77 -27.56 -16.89
CA ARG A 495 -25.99 -28.41 -15.70
C ARG A 495 -24.71 -28.67 -14.90
N LEU A 496 -23.55 -28.43 -15.49
CA LEU A 496 -22.27 -28.65 -14.84
C LEU A 496 -21.99 -27.48 -13.87
N SER A 497 -21.90 -27.78 -12.60
CA SER A 497 -21.54 -26.82 -11.58
C SER A 497 -20.06 -26.41 -11.72
N VAL A 498 -19.70 -25.16 -11.35
CA VAL A 498 -18.33 -24.67 -11.48
C VAL A 498 -17.86 -24.15 -10.14
N LEU A 499 -16.66 -24.60 -9.73
CA LEU A 499 -15.89 -24.07 -8.61
C LEU A 499 -14.51 -23.64 -9.14
N LEU A 500 -14.16 -22.39 -8.94
CA LEU A 500 -12.86 -21.86 -9.33
C LEU A 500 -11.89 -21.93 -8.16
N THR A 501 -10.61 -22.19 -8.44
CA THR A 501 -9.55 -22.05 -7.44
C THR A 501 -8.48 -21.03 -7.90
N THR A 502 -7.86 -20.37 -6.95
CA THR A 502 -6.79 -19.41 -7.24
C THR A 502 -5.78 -19.35 -6.09
N GLY A 503 -4.50 -19.33 -6.44
CA GLY A 503 -3.40 -19.02 -5.51
C GLY A 503 -3.16 -17.54 -5.37
N PHE A 504 -3.85 -16.71 -6.20
CA PHE A 504 -3.61 -15.30 -6.37
C PHE A 504 -4.85 -14.49 -6.03
N ALA A 505 -4.70 -13.34 -5.38
CA ALA A 505 -5.81 -12.45 -5.12
C ALA A 505 -6.16 -11.63 -6.37
N ASP A 506 -7.41 -11.56 -6.65
CA ASP A 506 -8.28 -10.55 -7.28
C ASP A 506 -7.97 -9.93 -8.67
N GLU A 507 -6.75 -9.84 -9.18
CA GLU A 507 -6.53 -9.24 -10.51
C GLU A 507 -6.92 -10.13 -11.69
N ALA A 508 -6.92 -11.45 -11.51
CA ALA A 508 -7.43 -12.38 -12.51
C ALA A 508 -8.95 -12.64 -12.38
N ILE A 509 -9.58 -12.05 -11.36
CA ILE A 509 -11.03 -12.12 -11.16
C ILE A 509 -11.67 -10.99 -11.96
N ASP A 510 -11.69 -11.14 -13.29
CA ASP A 510 -12.54 -10.38 -14.19
C ASP A 510 -13.98 -10.38 -13.69
N GLU A 511 -14.80 -9.40 -14.09
CA GLU A 511 -16.23 -9.37 -13.75
C GLU A 511 -16.92 -10.72 -14.03
N GLY A 512 -16.40 -11.47 -15.00
CA GLY A 512 -16.85 -12.82 -15.35
C GLY A 512 -16.64 -13.87 -14.25
N ALA A 513 -15.55 -13.80 -13.47
CA ALA A 513 -15.28 -14.78 -12.40
C ALA A 513 -16.11 -14.54 -11.14
N ARG A 514 -16.61 -13.32 -10.93
CA ARG A 514 -17.47 -12.95 -9.78
C ARG A 514 -18.81 -13.70 -9.74
N SER A 515 -19.21 -14.27 -10.85
CA SER A 515 -20.46 -15.06 -10.96
C SER A 515 -20.31 -16.52 -10.53
N TYR A 516 -19.11 -16.97 -10.17
CA TYR A 516 -18.79 -18.32 -9.74
C TYR A 516 -18.37 -18.37 -8.28
N GLU A 517 -18.54 -19.54 -7.65
CA GLU A 517 -17.93 -19.82 -6.35
C GLU A 517 -16.42 -19.99 -6.51
N LEU A 518 -15.68 -19.55 -5.47
CA LEU A 518 -14.23 -19.50 -5.50
C LEU A 518 -13.65 -20.05 -4.19
N ILE A 519 -12.59 -20.85 -4.31
CA ILE A 519 -11.76 -21.28 -3.18
C ILE A 519 -10.33 -20.79 -3.37
N ARG A 520 -9.69 -20.35 -2.30
CA ARG A 520 -8.31 -19.81 -2.34
C ARG A 520 -7.30 -20.87 -1.90
N LYS A 521 -6.19 -20.98 -2.64
CA LYS A 521 -5.02 -21.75 -2.24
C LYS A 521 -4.20 -20.93 -1.20
N PRO A 522 -3.67 -21.57 -0.14
CA PRO A 522 -3.84 -22.95 0.21
C PRO A 522 -5.16 -23.22 0.94
N TYR A 523 -5.86 -24.30 0.58
CA TYR A 523 -7.09 -24.76 1.21
C TYR A 523 -6.89 -26.14 1.86
N ARG A 524 -7.68 -26.44 2.89
CA ARG A 524 -7.71 -27.74 3.55
C ARG A 524 -8.86 -28.61 3.01
N ARG A 525 -8.74 -29.93 3.20
CA ARG A 525 -9.76 -30.91 2.78
C ARG A 525 -11.17 -30.58 3.28
N ALA A 526 -11.30 -30.12 4.53
CA ALA A 526 -12.58 -29.74 5.11
C ALA A 526 -13.21 -28.53 4.39
N GLU A 527 -12.42 -27.50 4.09
CA GLU A 527 -12.88 -26.30 3.37
C GLU A 527 -13.25 -26.63 1.92
N LEU A 528 -12.45 -27.47 1.24
CA LEU A 528 -12.74 -27.93 -0.11
C LEU A 528 -14.09 -28.65 -0.15
N ASN A 529 -14.35 -29.58 0.80
CA ASN A 529 -15.63 -30.30 0.89
C ASN A 529 -16.81 -29.32 1.12
N GLU A 530 -16.67 -28.36 2.03
CA GLU A 530 -17.71 -27.36 2.30
C GLU A 530 -18.05 -26.56 1.04
N ARG A 531 -17.05 -26.10 0.29
CA ARG A 531 -17.24 -25.31 -0.93
C ARG A 531 -17.87 -26.13 -2.05
N ILE A 532 -17.43 -27.36 -2.23
CA ILE A 532 -18.02 -28.26 -3.23
C ILE A 532 -19.50 -28.54 -2.92
N ARG A 533 -19.83 -28.85 -1.66
CA ARG A 533 -21.22 -29.04 -1.25
C ARG A 533 -22.06 -27.81 -1.45
N ALA A 534 -21.53 -26.61 -1.10
CA ALA A 534 -22.22 -25.34 -1.32
C ALA A 534 -22.59 -25.10 -2.80
N VAL A 535 -21.76 -25.60 -3.72
CA VAL A 535 -22.00 -25.48 -5.17
C VAL A 535 -22.97 -26.57 -5.68
N LEU A 536 -22.80 -27.84 -5.26
CA LEU A 536 -23.59 -28.96 -5.74
C LEU A 536 -25.00 -29.03 -5.14
N ASP A 537 -25.18 -28.57 -3.91
CA ASP A 537 -26.46 -28.63 -3.19
C ASP A 537 -27.35 -27.38 -3.42
N ARG A 538 -26.97 -26.44 -4.29
CA ARG A 538 -27.81 -25.28 -4.66
C ARG A 538 -29.11 -25.75 -5.34
N PRO A 539 -30.29 -25.20 -4.89
CA PRO A 539 -31.55 -25.46 -5.58
C PRO A 539 -31.48 -24.90 -7.02
N GLY A 540 -31.45 -25.76 -8.00
CA GLY A 540 -31.33 -25.42 -9.43
C GLY A 540 -30.26 -26.20 -10.19
N ALA A 541 -29.36 -26.90 -9.53
CA ALA A 541 -28.36 -27.77 -10.15
C ALA A 541 -28.93 -29.15 -10.55
N ARG A 542 -30.17 -29.50 -10.14
CA ARG A 542 -30.78 -30.82 -10.32
C ARG A 542 -32.06 -30.85 -11.19
N THR A 543 -32.40 -29.76 -11.94
CA THR A 543 -33.56 -29.82 -12.87
C THR A 543 -33.14 -29.83 -14.33
#